data_2b98e4d20d1c4d2b193deb8add05d86f
#
_entry.id   2b98e4d20d1c4d2b193deb8add05d86f
#
_cell.length_a   1.000
_cell.length_b   1.000
_cell.length_c   1.000
_cell.angle_alpha   90.00
_cell.angle_beta   90.00
_cell.angle_gamma   90.00
#
_symmetry.space_group_name_H-M   'P 1'
#
loop_
_entity.id
_entity.type
_entity.pdbx_description
1 polymer ?
#
loop_
_entity_poly.entity_id
_entity_poly.type
_entity_poly.pdbx_seq_one_letter_code
_entity_poly.pdbx_strand_id
1 'polypeptide(L)' 'HNFKSELEDFFRTHDLSFRCMKFIKDNNDAVYLYRISSPDRNYDLVNQYLLNHPDVRSFDV' A
#
# COMPACT_ATOMS: atom_id res chain seq x y z
N HIS A 1 14.17 8.14 4.41
CA HIS A 1 13.17 7.64 3.47
C HIS A 1 12.33 6.55 4.13
N ASN A 2 11.04 6.67 4.05
CA ASN A 2 10.12 5.75 4.69
C ASN A 2 9.04 5.31 3.69
N PHE A 3 9.12 4.05 3.29
CA PHE A 3 8.18 3.49 2.32
C PHE A 3 6.74 3.58 2.81
N LYS A 4 6.51 3.35 4.11
CA LYS A 4 5.15 3.41 4.67
C LYS A 4 4.53 4.80 4.48
N SER A 5 5.28 5.85 4.78
CA SER A 5 4.81 7.23 4.59
C SER A 5 4.53 7.52 3.12
N GLU A 6 5.42 7.07 2.25
CA GLU A 6 5.27 7.26 0.81
C GLU A 6 4.01 6.57 0.30
N LEU A 7 3.78 5.35 0.74
CA LEU A 7 2.61 4.58 0.35
C LEU A 7 1.32 5.23 0.83
N GLU A 8 1.31 5.69 2.08
CA GLU A 8 0.12 6.34 2.65
C GLU A 8 -0.16 7.68 1.97
N ASP A 9 0.88 8.42 1.60
CA ASP A 9 0.71 9.65 0.84
C ASP A 9 0.09 9.38 -0.53
N PHE A 10 0.49 8.29 -1.17
CA PHE A 10 -0.11 7.87 -2.43
C PHE A 10 -1.60 7.62 -2.26
N PHE A 11 -1.98 6.90 -1.21
CA PHE A 11 -3.39 6.64 -0.93
C PHE A 11 -4.18 7.94 -0.74
N ARG A 12 -3.65 8.88 0.04
CA ARG A 12 -4.31 10.15 0.28
C ARG A 12 -4.46 10.97 -0.99
N THR A 13 -3.44 10.97 -1.82
CA THR A 13 -3.43 11.73 -3.06
C THR A 13 -4.54 11.26 -4.01
N HIS A 14 -4.87 9.97 -3.97
CA HIS A 14 -5.88 9.40 -4.84
C HIS A 14 -7.22 9.15 -4.14
N ASP A 15 -7.45 9.82 -3.01
CA ASP A 15 -8.70 9.74 -2.26
C ASP A 15 -9.06 8.31 -1.84
N LEU A 16 -8.06 7.52 -1.57
CA LEU A 16 -8.26 6.15 -1.11
C LEU A 16 -8.35 6.12 0.40
N SER A 17 -9.34 5.41 0.91
CA SER A 17 -9.41 5.12 2.34
C SER A 17 -8.52 3.93 2.63
N PHE A 18 -7.73 4.02 3.70
CA PHE A 18 -6.81 2.94 4.03
C PHE A 18 -6.69 2.77 5.53
N ARG A 19 -6.33 1.55 5.92
CA ARG A 19 -6.09 1.23 7.31
C ARG A 19 -4.98 0.19 7.38
N CYS A 20 -3.96 0.47 8.19
CA CYS A 20 -2.92 -0.52 8.45
C CYS A 20 -3.44 -1.49 9.49
N MET A 21 -3.70 -2.71 9.06
CA MET A 21 -4.27 -3.74 9.92
C MET A 21 -3.20 -4.46 10.71
N LYS A 22 -2.01 -4.58 10.15
CA LYS A 22 -0.94 -5.35 10.77
C LYS A 22 0.41 -4.88 10.25
N PHE A 23 1.38 -4.82 11.14
CA PHE A 23 2.76 -4.51 10.79
C PHE A 23 3.65 -5.53 11.49
N ILE A 24 4.46 -6.23 10.70
CA ILE A 24 5.44 -7.19 11.20
C ILE A 24 6.80 -6.77 10.68
N LYS A 25 7.75 -6.62 11.59
CA LYS A 25 9.13 -6.36 11.22
C LYS A 25 9.97 -7.56 11.65
N ASP A 26 10.71 -8.14 10.69
CA ASP A 26 11.55 -9.29 10.94
C ASP A 26 12.88 -9.08 10.24
N ASN A 27 13.96 -8.96 11.00
CA ASN A 27 15.31 -8.69 10.48
C ASN A 27 15.32 -7.46 9.58
N ASN A 28 15.54 -7.67 8.28
CA ASN A 28 15.60 -6.60 7.30
C ASN A 28 14.29 -6.46 6.51
N ASP A 29 13.31 -7.30 6.81
CA ASP A 29 12.05 -7.29 6.12
C ASP A 29 10.95 -6.67 6.97
N ALA A 30 10.02 -6.01 6.31
CA ALA A 30 8.84 -5.49 6.97
C ALA A 30 7.62 -5.88 6.14
N VAL A 31 6.58 -6.36 6.81
CA VAL A 31 5.32 -6.75 6.19
C VAL A 31 4.24 -5.83 6.69
N TYR A 32 3.55 -5.19 5.76
CA TYR A 32 2.43 -4.31 6.07
C TYR A 32 1.17 -4.91 5.47
N LEU A 33 0.14 -4.99 6.27
CA LEU A 33 -1.17 -5.44 5.80
C LEU A 33 -2.12 -4.26 5.84
N TYR A 34 -2.53 -3.79 4.68
CA TYR A 34 -3.44 -2.65 4.55
C TYR A 34 -4.78 -3.09 4.01
N ARG A 35 -5.80 -2.48 4.53
CA ARG A 35 -7.13 -2.55 3.94
C ARG A 35 -7.37 -1.23 3.20
N ILE A 36 -7.64 -1.32 1.91
CA ILE A 36 -7.80 -0.16 1.04
C ILE A 36 -9.21 -0.18 0.47
N SER A 37 -9.81 1.00 0.42
CA SER A 37 -11.15 1.15 -0.16
C SER A 37 -11.16 2.34 -1.11
N SER A 38 -11.68 2.12 -2.31
CA SER A 38 -11.85 3.17 -3.31
C SER A 38 -13.33 3.45 -3.48
N PRO A 39 -13.73 4.76 -3.54
CA PRO A 39 -15.15 5.11 -3.69
C PRO A 39 -15.78 4.53 -4.96
N ASP A 40 -15.02 4.47 -6.04
CA ASP A 40 -15.52 3.96 -7.32
C ASP A 40 -15.08 2.52 -7.59
N ARG A 41 -14.46 1.88 -6.61
CA ARG A 41 -13.92 0.51 -6.69
C ARG A 41 -12.91 0.33 -7.82
N ASN A 42 -12.28 1.42 -8.21
CA ASN A 42 -11.25 1.37 -9.25
C ASN A 42 -9.88 1.27 -8.58
N TYR A 43 -9.25 0.11 -8.71
CA TYR A 43 -7.96 -0.16 -8.09
C TYR A 43 -6.82 -0.25 -9.10
N ASP A 44 -7.06 0.19 -10.33
CA ASP A 44 -6.05 0.09 -11.39
C ASP A 44 -4.78 0.88 -11.05
N LEU A 45 -4.94 2.08 -10.51
CA LEU A 45 -3.79 2.91 -10.12
C LEU A 45 -3.01 2.27 -8.98
N VAL A 46 -3.71 1.68 -8.02
CA VAL A 46 -3.07 0.98 -6.91
C VAL A 46 -2.28 -0.21 -7.43
N ASN A 47 -2.88 -0.99 -8.33
CA ASN A 47 -2.21 -2.14 -8.92
C ASN A 47 -0.95 -1.74 -9.66
N GLN A 48 -1.02 -0.68 -10.47
CA GLN A 48 0.13 -0.18 -11.22
C GLN A 48 1.23 0.31 -10.30
N TYR A 49 0.87 1.04 -9.25
CA TYR A 49 1.83 1.55 -8.29
C TYR A 49 2.57 0.41 -7.61
N LEU A 50 1.83 -0.59 -7.13
CA LEU A 50 2.41 -1.71 -6.40
C LEU A 50 3.27 -2.59 -7.30
N LEU A 51 2.84 -2.80 -8.54
CA LEU A 51 3.62 -3.59 -9.50
C LEU A 51 4.95 -2.92 -9.85
N ASN A 52 4.99 -1.60 -9.86
CA ASN A 52 6.18 -0.85 -10.25
C ASN A 52 7.09 -0.52 -9.06
N HIS A 53 6.67 -0.86 -7.84
CA HIS A 53 7.46 -0.54 -6.66
C HIS A 53 8.35 -1.73 -6.30
N PRO A 54 9.68 -1.53 -6.24
CA PRO A 54 10.60 -2.65 -6.03
C PRO A 54 10.50 -3.30 -4.66
N ASP A 55 9.96 -2.57 -3.67
CA ASP A 55 9.84 -3.11 -2.32
C ASP A 55 8.60 -3.96 -2.10
N VAL A 56 7.71 -4.00 -3.09
CA VAL A 56 6.47 -4.79 -2.99
C VAL A 56 6.73 -6.17 -3.56
N ARG A 57 6.53 -7.20 -2.75
CA ARG A 57 6.72 -8.58 -3.16
C ARG A 57 5.43 -9.27 -3.50
N SER A 58 4.37 -8.97 -2.76
CA SER A 58 3.05 -9.52 -3.03
C SER A 58 1.98 -8.58 -2.50
N PHE A 59 0.83 -8.59 -3.15
CA PHE A 59 -0.31 -7.81 -2.71
C PHE A 59 -1.58 -8.44 -3.23
N ASP A 60 -2.69 -8.09 -2.57
CA ASP A 60 -4.01 -8.58 -2.94
C ASP A 60 -4.98 -7.39 -2.88
N VAL A 61 -5.63 -7.15 -3.99
CA VAL A 61 -6.56 -6.02 -4.12
C VAL A 61 -7.94 -6.49 -4.48
#